data_166a5b1bf178d7c5d9ee0c009825aed2
#
_entry.id   166a5b1bf178d7c5d9ee0c009825aed2
#
_cell.length_a   1.000
_cell.length_b   1.000
_cell.length_c   1.000
_cell.angle_alpha   90.00
_cell.angle_beta   90.00
_cell.angle_gamma   90.00
#
_symmetry.space_group_name_H-M   'P 1'
#
loop_
_entity.id
_entity.type
_entity.pdbx_description
1 polymer ?
#
loop_
_entity_poly.entity_id
_entity_poly.type
_entity_poly.pdbx_seq_one_letter_code
_entity_poly.pdbx_strand_id
1 'polypeptide(L)'
;GKPMDRLVCGDVGFGKTEVALRAALIAVAAGKQVAILVPTTLLAEQHFQNFSDRFAEWPVKIAEFSRFRSAKETTIALKGVNDGTIDIAIGTHKLIQKDVHFKNLGLVIIDEEHRFGVRQKEAFKALRSEVDVLTLTATPIPRTLALSLEGLRDFSVIATAPQRRLSIKTFVNPLSDGIIREAILRELKRGGQAYYLYNEVETIQNQYDRLAKLLPELLEPRTGTVTGGGKHKLHKSQQSQDGAGQLEGECHEDHQQAAHPDTAVCRKG
;
A
#
# COMPACT_ATOMS: atom_id res chain seq x y z
N GLY A 1 19.07 -26.80 4.55
CA GLY A 1 19.43 -25.40 4.47
C GLY A 1 18.59 -24.58 5.45
N LYS A 2 19.08 -23.44 5.84
CA LYS A 2 18.32 -22.50 6.70
C LYS A 2 17.37 -21.70 5.80
N PRO A 3 16.10 -21.46 6.20
CA PRO A 3 15.20 -20.60 5.44
C PRO A 3 15.77 -19.19 5.25
N MET A 4 15.48 -18.57 4.11
CA MET A 4 15.87 -17.20 3.81
C MET A 4 15.04 -16.22 4.66
N ASP A 5 15.69 -15.25 5.30
CA ASP A 5 15.04 -14.05 5.85
C ASP A 5 15.71 -12.81 5.25
N ARG A 6 15.10 -12.25 4.19
CA ARG A 6 15.69 -11.15 3.43
C ARG A 6 14.82 -9.91 3.47
N LEU A 7 15.45 -8.77 3.77
CA LEU A 7 14.84 -7.45 3.71
C LEU A 7 15.28 -6.74 2.43
N VAL A 8 14.33 -6.36 1.58
CA VAL A 8 14.56 -5.55 0.38
C VAL A 8 14.10 -4.11 0.67
N CYS A 9 15.06 -3.20 0.69
CA CYS A 9 14.82 -1.79 0.89
C CYS A 9 14.93 -1.04 -0.46
N GLY A 10 13.99 -0.16 -0.73
CA GLY A 10 14.01 0.69 -1.92
C GLY A 10 12.92 1.75 -1.81
N ASP A 11 13.17 2.94 -2.31
CA ASP A 11 12.20 4.04 -2.25
C ASP A 11 10.91 3.70 -3.01
N VAL A 12 9.86 4.49 -2.80
CA VAL A 12 8.58 4.33 -3.50
C VAL A 12 8.80 4.39 -5.01
N GLY A 13 8.26 3.42 -5.75
CA GLY A 13 8.41 3.35 -7.21
C GLY A 13 9.73 2.77 -7.72
N PHE A 14 10.63 2.24 -6.84
CA PHE A 14 11.89 1.62 -7.26
C PHE A 14 11.74 0.16 -7.73
N GLY A 15 10.53 -0.35 -7.83
CA GLY A 15 10.29 -1.69 -8.37
C GLY A 15 10.33 -2.82 -7.34
N LYS A 16 10.15 -2.55 -6.05
CA LYS A 16 10.05 -3.59 -5.00
C LYS A 16 9.01 -4.67 -5.35
N THR A 17 7.86 -4.26 -5.90
CA THR A 17 6.80 -5.19 -6.33
C THR A 17 7.27 -6.13 -7.43
N GLU A 18 8.15 -5.69 -8.35
CA GLU A 18 8.72 -6.57 -9.38
C GLU A 18 9.62 -7.66 -8.75
N VAL A 19 10.36 -7.34 -7.70
CA VAL A 19 11.12 -8.33 -6.94
C VAL A 19 10.19 -9.37 -6.30
N ALA A 20 9.08 -8.91 -5.70
CA ALA A 20 8.07 -9.80 -5.12
C ALA A 20 7.45 -10.73 -6.17
N LEU A 21 7.07 -10.19 -7.33
CA LEU A 21 6.51 -10.97 -8.46
C LEU A 21 7.46 -12.08 -8.91
N ARG A 22 8.74 -11.76 -9.10
CA ARG A 22 9.76 -12.74 -9.52
C ARG A 22 10.01 -13.80 -8.47
N ALA A 23 10.11 -13.42 -7.20
CA ALA A 23 10.27 -14.37 -6.09
C ALA A 23 9.06 -15.31 -5.98
N ALA A 24 7.84 -14.76 -6.12
CA ALA A 24 6.61 -15.56 -6.11
C ALA A 24 6.58 -16.56 -7.28
N LEU A 25 6.97 -16.13 -8.50
CA LEU A 25 7.04 -17.03 -9.67
C LEU A 25 8.01 -18.20 -9.43
N ILE A 26 9.19 -17.93 -8.88
CA ILE A 26 10.19 -18.98 -8.59
C ILE A 26 9.62 -19.98 -7.59
N ALA A 27 8.97 -19.52 -6.53
CA ALA A 27 8.37 -20.38 -5.52
C ALA A 27 7.23 -21.24 -6.10
N VAL A 28 6.33 -20.64 -6.89
CA VAL A 28 5.23 -21.36 -7.56
C VAL A 28 5.76 -22.38 -8.57
N ALA A 29 6.77 -22.02 -9.36
CA ALA A 29 7.41 -22.93 -10.31
C ALA A 29 8.07 -24.14 -9.60
N ALA A 30 8.49 -23.97 -8.34
CA ALA A 30 8.97 -25.06 -7.48
C ALA A 30 7.83 -25.84 -6.77
N GLY A 31 6.56 -25.59 -7.12
CA GLY A 31 5.40 -26.26 -6.53
C GLY A 31 5.08 -25.80 -5.10
N LYS A 32 5.54 -24.61 -4.71
CA LYS A 32 5.27 -24.03 -3.39
C LYS A 32 4.15 -23.00 -3.46
N GLN A 33 3.42 -22.86 -2.36
CA GLN A 33 2.46 -21.78 -2.18
C GLN A 33 3.15 -20.52 -1.65
N VAL A 34 2.60 -19.36 -1.99
CA VAL A 34 3.10 -18.05 -1.59
C VAL A 34 2.02 -17.28 -0.83
N ALA A 35 2.39 -16.71 0.32
CA ALA A 35 1.54 -15.78 1.06
C ALA A 35 2.10 -14.35 0.92
N ILE A 36 1.26 -13.40 0.52
CA ILE A 36 1.63 -11.98 0.42
C ILE A 36 0.82 -11.19 1.44
N LEU A 37 1.53 -10.64 2.42
CA LEU A 37 0.97 -9.92 3.54
C LEU A 37 1.14 -8.42 3.35
N VAL A 38 0.04 -7.70 3.44
CA VAL A 38 -0.02 -6.23 3.30
C VAL A 38 -0.78 -5.61 4.47
N PRO A 39 -0.45 -4.37 4.88
CA PRO A 39 -1.04 -3.77 6.07
C PRO A 39 -2.50 -3.32 5.90
N THR A 40 -2.95 -3.05 4.69
CA THR A 40 -4.29 -2.52 4.43
C THR A 40 -5.03 -3.30 3.34
N THR A 41 -6.37 -3.27 3.39
CA THR A 41 -7.23 -3.89 2.38
C THR A 41 -7.07 -3.27 0.99
N LEU A 42 -6.81 -1.97 0.92
CA LEU A 42 -6.56 -1.28 -0.35
C LEU A 42 -5.27 -1.77 -1.02
N LEU A 43 -4.21 -1.98 -0.23
CA LEU A 43 -2.98 -2.57 -0.75
C LEU A 43 -3.17 -4.03 -1.16
N ALA A 44 -4.02 -4.80 -0.46
CA ALA A 44 -4.35 -6.17 -0.86
C ALA A 44 -5.00 -6.20 -2.25
N GLU A 45 -6.00 -5.36 -2.49
CA GLU A 45 -6.65 -5.20 -3.79
C GLU A 45 -5.64 -4.79 -4.87
N GLN A 46 -4.81 -3.79 -4.59
CA GLN A 46 -3.79 -3.31 -5.53
C GLN A 46 -2.78 -4.39 -5.90
N HIS A 47 -2.28 -5.14 -4.92
CA HIS A 47 -1.38 -6.27 -5.18
C HIS A 47 -2.09 -7.39 -5.92
N PHE A 48 -3.34 -7.70 -5.54
CA PHE A 48 -4.13 -8.71 -6.23
C PHE A 48 -4.28 -8.39 -7.72
N GLN A 49 -4.63 -7.16 -8.05
CA GLN A 49 -4.77 -6.72 -9.44
C GLN A 49 -3.42 -6.81 -10.19
N ASN A 50 -2.35 -6.27 -9.62
CA ASN A 50 -1.02 -6.30 -10.23
C ASN A 50 -0.51 -7.72 -10.47
N PHE A 51 -0.72 -8.63 -9.52
CA PHE A 51 -0.31 -10.03 -9.67
C PHE A 51 -1.19 -10.76 -10.67
N SER A 52 -2.51 -10.53 -10.66
CA SER A 52 -3.45 -11.13 -11.62
C SER A 52 -3.13 -10.71 -13.04
N ASP A 53 -2.88 -9.41 -13.28
CA ASP A 53 -2.51 -8.90 -14.59
C ASP A 53 -1.17 -9.48 -15.08
N ARG A 54 -0.18 -9.57 -14.18
CA ARG A 54 1.15 -10.08 -14.52
C ARG A 54 1.17 -11.57 -14.82
N PHE A 55 0.36 -12.34 -14.12
CA PHE A 55 0.27 -13.80 -14.29
C PHE A 55 -0.91 -14.25 -15.16
N ALA A 56 -1.59 -13.34 -15.88
CA ALA A 56 -2.78 -13.65 -16.68
C ALA A 56 -2.56 -14.78 -17.71
N GLU A 57 -1.36 -14.86 -18.27
CA GLU A 57 -0.98 -15.89 -19.28
C GLU A 57 -0.35 -17.15 -18.64
N TRP A 58 -0.23 -17.19 -17.32
CA TRP A 58 0.41 -18.29 -16.61
C TRP A 58 -0.63 -19.13 -15.86
N PRO A 59 -0.42 -20.45 -15.69
CA PRO A 59 -1.33 -21.30 -14.94
C PRO A 59 -1.19 -21.10 -13.42
N VAL A 60 -1.21 -19.85 -12.95
CA VAL A 60 -1.07 -19.47 -11.56
C VAL A 60 -2.40 -19.01 -11.00
N LYS A 61 -2.88 -19.63 -9.93
CA LYS A 61 -4.14 -19.29 -9.28
C LYS A 61 -3.89 -18.38 -8.09
N ILE A 62 -4.49 -17.20 -8.13
CA ILE A 62 -4.31 -16.15 -7.12
C ILE A 62 -5.63 -15.92 -6.39
N ALA A 63 -5.60 -15.78 -5.08
CA ALA A 63 -6.76 -15.43 -4.26
C ALA A 63 -6.46 -14.24 -3.35
N GLU A 64 -7.48 -13.39 -3.15
CA GLU A 64 -7.43 -12.26 -2.24
C GLU A 64 -8.23 -12.53 -0.97
N PHE A 65 -7.63 -12.19 0.18
CA PHE A 65 -8.20 -12.30 1.52
C PHE A 65 -8.34 -10.91 2.14
N SER A 66 -9.38 -10.19 1.72
CA SER A 66 -9.69 -8.86 2.26
C SER A 66 -11.16 -8.77 2.68
N ARG A 67 -11.51 -7.66 3.35
CA ARG A 67 -12.91 -7.38 3.71
C ARG A 67 -13.79 -7.02 2.50
N PHE A 68 -13.19 -6.78 1.34
CA PHE A 68 -13.95 -6.49 0.11
C PHE A 68 -14.49 -7.75 -0.56
N ARG A 69 -14.02 -8.92 -0.15
CA ARG A 69 -14.53 -10.21 -0.64
C ARG A 69 -15.69 -10.69 0.22
N SER A 70 -16.67 -11.27 -0.42
CA SER A 70 -17.82 -11.88 0.27
C SER A 70 -17.38 -13.07 1.14
N ALA A 71 -18.20 -13.42 2.13
CA ALA A 71 -17.93 -14.58 2.98
C ALA A 71 -17.83 -15.89 2.17
N LYS A 72 -18.65 -16.03 1.12
CA LYS A 72 -18.62 -17.18 0.22
C LYS A 72 -17.31 -17.29 -0.56
N GLU A 73 -16.84 -16.18 -1.15
CA GLU A 73 -15.56 -16.14 -1.85
C GLU A 73 -14.40 -16.44 -0.91
N THR A 74 -14.42 -15.87 0.30
CA THR A 74 -13.39 -16.12 1.32
C THR A 74 -13.35 -17.60 1.70
N THR A 75 -14.50 -18.26 1.86
CA THR A 75 -14.58 -19.70 2.19
C THR A 75 -14.02 -20.57 1.06
N ILE A 76 -14.33 -20.24 -0.19
CA ILE A 76 -13.81 -20.95 -1.36
C ILE A 76 -12.27 -20.76 -1.45
N ALA A 77 -11.78 -19.54 -1.26
CA ALA A 77 -10.37 -19.23 -1.26
C ALA A 77 -9.61 -19.96 -0.13
N LEU A 78 -10.17 -19.99 1.10
CA LEU A 78 -9.62 -20.75 2.22
C LEU A 78 -9.49 -22.23 1.89
N LYS A 79 -10.54 -22.84 1.35
CA LYS A 79 -10.47 -24.23 0.92
C LYS A 79 -9.37 -24.44 -0.13
N GLY A 80 -9.27 -23.53 -1.11
CA GLY A 80 -8.26 -23.61 -2.15
C GLY A 80 -6.82 -23.45 -1.63
N VAL A 81 -6.61 -22.66 -0.59
CA VAL A 81 -5.30 -22.57 0.08
C VAL A 81 -4.99 -23.86 0.85
N ASN A 82 -5.98 -24.39 1.58
CA ASN A 82 -5.80 -25.58 2.41
C ASN A 82 -5.60 -26.85 1.56
N ASP A 83 -6.23 -26.97 0.40
CA ASP A 83 -6.05 -28.13 -0.48
C ASP A 83 -4.92 -27.95 -1.49
N GLY A 84 -4.32 -26.76 -1.58
CA GLY A 84 -3.17 -26.46 -2.43
C GLY A 84 -3.53 -26.12 -3.87
N THR A 85 -4.80 -25.80 -4.17
CA THR A 85 -5.24 -25.39 -5.51
C THR A 85 -5.03 -23.89 -5.78
N ILE A 86 -4.80 -23.09 -4.74
CA ILE A 86 -4.40 -21.68 -4.84
C ILE A 86 -2.89 -21.61 -4.65
N ASP A 87 -2.20 -20.99 -5.59
CA ASP A 87 -0.74 -20.86 -5.59
C ASP A 87 -0.29 -19.63 -4.81
N ILE A 88 -0.99 -18.51 -4.98
CA ILE A 88 -0.66 -17.23 -4.33
C ILE A 88 -1.87 -16.71 -3.57
N ALA A 89 -1.72 -16.49 -2.27
CA ALA A 89 -2.72 -15.86 -1.42
C ALA A 89 -2.25 -14.45 -1.02
N ILE A 90 -3.06 -13.44 -1.31
CA ILE A 90 -2.76 -12.03 -1.01
C ILE A 90 -3.77 -11.50 0.00
N GLY A 91 -3.30 -10.89 1.08
CA GLY A 91 -4.24 -10.36 2.07
C GLY A 91 -3.60 -9.64 3.22
N THR A 92 -4.44 -9.24 4.16
CA THR A 92 -4.02 -8.62 5.40
C THR A 92 -3.65 -9.70 6.44
N HIS A 93 -3.60 -9.31 7.70
CA HIS A 93 -3.34 -10.23 8.83
C HIS A 93 -4.27 -11.47 8.89
N LYS A 94 -5.35 -11.50 8.11
CA LYS A 94 -6.22 -12.69 8.01
C LYS A 94 -5.46 -13.92 7.53
N LEU A 95 -4.45 -13.75 6.67
CA LEU A 95 -3.66 -14.89 6.15
C LEU A 95 -2.78 -15.60 7.18
N ILE A 96 -2.57 -14.99 8.34
CA ILE A 96 -1.78 -15.58 9.45
C ILE A 96 -2.64 -15.99 10.63
N GLN A 97 -3.97 -16.01 10.46
CA GLN A 97 -4.89 -16.52 11.47
C GLN A 97 -4.85 -18.05 11.51
N LYS A 98 -5.26 -18.62 12.65
CA LYS A 98 -5.17 -20.08 12.93
C LYS A 98 -6.04 -20.95 12.02
N ASP A 99 -7.00 -20.38 11.34
CA ASP A 99 -7.93 -21.04 10.40
C ASP A 99 -7.37 -21.15 8.98
N VAL A 100 -6.25 -20.49 8.68
CA VAL A 100 -5.59 -20.55 7.37
C VAL A 100 -4.43 -21.55 7.43
N HIS A 101 -4.59 -22.66 6.76
CA HIS A 101 -3.57 -23.71 6.66
C HIS A 101 -3.10 -23.85 5.22
N PHE A 102 -1.87 -23.50 4.97
CA PHE A 102 -1.26 -23.72 3.67
C PHE A 102 -0.78 -25.18 3.57
N LYS A 103 -1.12 -25.84 2.47
CA LYS A 103 -0.67 -27.23 2.24
C LYS A 103 0.84 -27.34 2.02
N ASN A 104 1.42 -26.35 1.33
CA ASN A 104 2.84 -26.38 0.96
C ASN A 104 3.42 -24.95 0.88
N LEU A 105 3.29 -24.16 1.96
CA LEU A 105 3.83 -22.81 2.02
C LEU A 105 5.35 -22.84 1.90
N GLY A 106 5.92 -22.12 0.94
CA GLY A 106 7.37 -22.02 0.73
C GLY A 106 7.90 -20.61 0.79
N LEU A 107 7.05 -19.60 0.56
CA LEU A 107 7.48 -18.20 0.58
C LEU A 107 6.42 -17.31 1.22
N VAL A 108 6.86 -16.46 2.12
CA VAL A 108 6.05 -15.36 2.68
C VAL A 108 6.64 -14.03 2.25
N ILE A 109 5.84 -13.18 1.62
CA ILE A 109 6.21 -11.83 1.24
C ILE A 109 5.47 -10.86 2.16
N ILE A 110 6.19 -9.97 2.82
CA ILE A 110 5.62 -8.97 3.75
C ILE A 110 5.93 -7.57 3.20
N ASP A 111 4.90 -6.85 2.81
CA ASP A 111 5.06 -5.45 2.38
C ASP A 111 4.79 -4.51 3.55
N GLU A 112 5.70 -3.53 3.74
CA GLU A 112 5.63 -2.51 4.80
C GLU A 112 5.44 -3.10 6.21
N GLU A 113 6.30 -4.05 6.60
CA GLU A 113 6.25 -4.77 7.89
C GLU A 113 6.08 -3.84 9.11
N HIS A 114 6.63 -2.62 9.06
CA HIS A 114 6.57 -1.66 10.14
C HIS A 114 5.13 -1.18 10.47
N ARG A 115 4.20 -1.32 9.54
CA ARG A 115 2.79 -0.95 9.70
C ARG A 115 1.93 -2.05 10.36
N PHE A 116 2.51 -3.21 10.64
CA PHE A 116 1.82 -4.28 11.35
C PHE A 116 1.97 -4.13 12.85
N GLY A 117 0.95 -4.54 13.60
CA GLY A 117 0.96 -4.52 15.06
C GLY A 117 1.87 -5.59 15.67
N VAL A 118 2.11 -5.50 16.98
CA VAL A 118 3.04 -6.37 17.72
C VAL A 118 2.70 -7.85 17.57
N ARG A 119 1.43 -8.23 17.73
CA ARG A 119 0.98 -9.64 17.62
C ARG A 119 1.25 -10.24 16.24
N GLN A 120 1.06 -9.45 15.18
CA GLN A 120 1.36 -9.89 13.81
C GLN A 120 2.87 -10.07 13.60
N LYS A 121 3.69 -9.17 14.14
CA LYS A 121 5.15 -9.29 14.08
C LYS A 121 5.69 -10.52 14.81
N GLU A 122 5.05 -10.92 15.91
CA GLU A 122 5.39 -12.18 16.61
C GLU A 122 5.05 -13.41 15.75
N ALA A 123 3.88 -13.41 15.08
CA ALA A 123 3.55 -14.48 14.13
C ALA A 123 4.55 -14.56 12.97
N PHE A 124 5.05 -13.43 12.48
CA PHE A 124 6.10 -13.39 11.45
C PHE A 124 7.42 -14.01 11.92
N LYS A 125 7.77 -13.85 13.20
CA LYS A 125 8.99 -14.50 13.77
C LYS A 125 8.90 -16.01 13.72
N ALA A 126 7.74 -16.59 13.99
CA ALA A 126 7.53 -18.04 13.88
C ALA A 126 7.67 -18.51 12.43
N LEU A 127 7.07 -17.80 11.48
CA LEU A 127 7.16 -18.12 10.05
C LEU A 127 8.60 -18.10 9.52
N ARG A 128 9.46 -17.19 10.00
CA ARG A 128 10.86 -17.04 9.58
C ARG A 128 11.74 -18.25 9.91
N SER A 129 11.34 -19.09 10.84
CA SER A 129 12.07 -20.32 11.16
C SER A 129 11.69 -21.51 10.27
N GLU A 130 10.58 -21.42 9.56
CA GLU A 130 9.99 -22.53 8.83
C GLU A 130 9.98 -22.36 7.32
N VAL A 131 9.80 -21.11 6.83
CA VAL A 131 9.66 -20.80 5.41
C VAL A 131 10.52 -19.59 5.02
N ASP A 132 10.81 -19.47 3.73
CA ASP A 132 11.49 -18.29 3.19
C ASP A 132 10.66 -17.03 3.38
N VAL A 133 11.26 -15.96 3.91
CA VAL A 133 10.59 -14.69 4.14
C VAL A 133 11.29 -13.57 3.39
N LEU A 134 10.52 -12.87 2.56
CA LEU A 134 10.93 -11.69 1.83
C LEU A 134 10.15 -10.47 2.36
N THR A 135 10.84 -9.55 3.00
CA THR A 135 10.22 -8.30 3.47
C THR A 135 10.57 -7.15 2.55
N LEU A 136 9.57 -6.36 2.20
CA LEU A 136 9.73 -5.16 1.37
C LEU A 136 9.49 -3.92 2.23
N THR A 137 10.31 -2.88 2.07
CA THR A 137 10.10 -1.60 2.76
C THR A 137 10.50 -0.42 1.89
N ALA A 138 9.71 0.66 1.96
CA ALA A 138 10.06 1.94 1.35
C ALA A 138 10.85 2.84 2.30
N THR A 139 10.92 2.51 3.59
CA THR A 139 11.65 3.31 4.57
C THR A 139 13.15 3.13 4.34
N PRO A 140 13.90 4.20 4.02
CA PRO A 140 15.34 4.11 3.87
C PRO A 140 15.96 3.75 5.22
N ILE A 141 16.70 2.64 5.26
CA ILE A 141 17.46 2.25 6.45
C ILE A 141 18.82 2.96 6.36
N PRO A 142 19.23 3.76 7.35
CA PRO A 142 20.56 4.34 7.38
C PRO A 142 21.63 3.25 7.24
N ARG A 143 22.73 3.53 6.50
CA ARG A 143 23.82 2.56 6.29
C ARG A 143 24.34 1.97 7.59
N THR A 144 24.46 2.77 8.63
CA THR A 144 24.89 2.34 9.97
C THR A 144 23.96 1.31 10.57
N LEU A 145 22.66 1.46 10.41
CA LEU A 145 21.66 0.49 10.89
C LEU A 145 21.66 -0.78 10.00
N ALA A 146 21.88 -0.64 8.69
CA ALA A 146 22.02 -1.79 7.79
C ALA A 146 23.20 -2.68 8.21
N LEU A 147 24.36 -2.10 8.51
CA LEU A 147 25.55 -2.79 9.02
C LEU A 147 25.29 -3.48 10.37
N SER A 148 24.48 -2.86 11.25
CA SER A 148 24.10 -3.46 12.54
C SER A 148 23.15 -4.65 12.39
N LEU A 149 22.45 -4.75 11.27
CA LEU A 149 21.56 -5.87 10.94
C LEU A 149 22.28 -7.01 10.20
N GLU A 150 23.51 -6.77 9.70
CA GLU A 150 24.34 -7.79 9.08
C GLU A 150 24.62 -8.93 10.07
N GLY A 151 24.28 -10.14 9.66
CA GLY A 151 24.36 -11.33 10.52
C GLY A 151 23.06 -11.69 11.26
N LEU A 152 22.12 -10.75 11.42
CA LEU A 152 20.79 -11.04 11.94
C LEU A 152 19.77 -11.32 10.82
N ARG A 153 19.94 -10.68 9.67
CA ARG A 153 19.03 -10.76 8.52
C ARG A 153 19.76 -10.41 7.23
N ASP A 154 19.43 -11.10 6.15
CA ASP A 154 19.91 -10.74 4.82
C ASP A 154 19.32 -9.40 4.36
N PHE A 155 20.14 -8.57 3.72
CA PHE A 155 19.75 -7.24 3.33
C PHE A 155 20.07 -6.94 1.86
N SER A 156 19.14 -6.27 1.16
CA SER A 156 19.33 -5.82 -0.23
C SER A 156 18.77 -4.41 -0.41
N VAL A 157 19.49 -3.57 -1.12
CA VAL A 157 19.06 -2.18 -1.41
C VAL A 157 18.88 -2.00 -2.89
N ILE A 158 17.70 -1.51 -3.29
CA ILE A 158 17.45 -1.00 -4.63
C ILE A 158 17.80 0.50 -4.59
N ALA A 159 19.02 0.85 -5.01
CA ALA A 159 19.53 2.21 -4.91
C ALA A 159 19.30 3.04 -6.17
N THR A 160 19.02 2.39 -7.32
CA THR A 160 18.88 3.07 -8.60
C THR A 160 17.41 3.41 -8.88
N ALA A 161 17.13 4.69 -9.03
CA ALA A 161 15.81 5.13 -9.45
C ALA A 161 15.50 4.72 -10.90
N PRO A 162 14.23 4.43 -11.25
CA PRO A 162 13.84 4.24 -12.65
C PRO A 162 14.19 5.46 -13.51
N GLN A 163 14.66 5.23 -14.74
CA GLN A 163 15.19 6.27 -15.63
C GLN A 163 14.24 7.44 -15.92
N ARG A 164 12.92 7.24 -15.80
CA ARG A 164 11.91 8.28 -16.09
C ARG A 164 11.32 8.92 -14.83
N ARG A 165 11.91 8.70 -13.67
CA ARG A 165 11.40 9.29 -12.43
C ARG A 165 11.83 10.74 -12.33
N LEU A 166 10.86 11.66 -12.42
CA LEU A 166 11.06 13.06 -12.11
C LEU A 166 11.10 13.25 -10.58
N SER A 167 12.04 14.09 -10.11
CA SER A 167 12.09 14.44 -8.69
C SER A 167 10.84 15.23 -8.28
N ILE A 168 10.27 14.87 -7.11
CA ILE A 168 9.17 15.64 -6.52
C ILE A 168 9.74 16.95 -5.96
N LYS A 169 9.16 18.09 -6.38
CA LYS A 169 9.47 19.38 -5.77
C LYS A 169 8.54 19.61 -4.59
N THR A 170 9.10 19.69 -3.41
CA THR A 170 8.35 19.95 -2.18
C THR A 170 8.50 21.41 -1.79
N PHE A 171 7.38 22.08 -1.51
CA PHE A 171 7.35 23.45 -1.02
C PHE A 171 6.68 23.44 0.36
N VAL A 172 7.28 24.16 1.30
CA VAL A 172 6.71 24.39 2.64
C VAL A 172 6.46 25.88 2.76
N ASN A 173 5.19 26.25 2.82
CA ASN A 173 4.76 27.64 2.86
C ASN A 173 3.66 27.83 3.92
N PRO A 174 3.50 29.01 4.49
CA PRO A 174 2.30 29.34 5.27
C PRO A 174 1.04 29.12 4.42
N LEU A 175 -0.03 28.63 5.05
CA LEU A 175 -1.29 28.37 4.39
C LEU A 175 -1.89 29.68 3.87
N SER A 176 -2.09 29.81 2.56
CA SER A 176 -2.79 30.91 1.94
C SER A 176 -3.63 30.44 0.75
N ASP A 177 -4.78 31.09 0.56
CA ASP A 177 -5.70 30.75 -0.54
C ASP A 177 -5.05 30.97 -1.91
N GLY A 178 -4.20 31.99 -2.04
CA GLY A 178 -3.46 32.27 -3.28
C GLY A 178 -2.52 31.14 -3.67
N ILE A 179 -1.74 30.61 -2.71
CA ILE A 179 -0.81 29.49 -2.95
C ILE A 179 -1.58 28.22 -3.29
N ILE A 180 -2.65 27.92 -2.57
CA ILE A 180 -3.51 26.75 -2.84
C ILE A 180 -4.07 26.83 -4.26
N ARG A 181 -4.65 27.99 -4.62
CA ARG A 181 -5.24 28.22 -5.95
C ARG A 181 -4.19 28.07 -7.05
N GLU A 182 -3.05 28.72 -6.91
CA GLU A 182 -1.96 28.64 -7.88
C GLU A 182 -1.46 27.21 -8.07
N ALA A 183 -1.22 26.48 -6.98
CA ALA A 183 -0.72 25.11 -7.04
C ALA A 183 -1.70 24.17 -7.74
N ILE A 184 -2.98 24.25 -7.41
CA ILE A 184 -4.03 23.40 -8.02
C ILE A 184 -4.22 23.75 -9.50
N LEU A 185 -4.34 25.04 -9.85
CA LEU A 185 -4.51 25.45 -11.23
C LEU A 185 -3.30 25.10 -12.11
N ARG A 186 -2.10 25.15 -11.57
CA ARG A 186 -0.87 24.73 -12.27
C ARG A 186 -0.93 23.25 -12.65
N GLU A 187 -1.38 22.38 -11.74
CA GLU A 187 -1.51 20.94 -12.03
C GLU A 187 -2.63 20.68 -13.06
N LEU A 188 -3.76 21.34 -12.91
CA LEU A 188 -4.91 21.18 -13.83
C LEU A 188 -4.58 21.66 -15.25
N LYS A 189 -3.84 22.78 -15.40
CA LYS A 189 -3.42 23.30 -16.71
C LYS A 189 -2.55 22.31 -17.48
N ARG A 190 -1.79 21.47 -16.80
CA ARG A 190 -0.97 20.41 -17.45
C ARG A 190 -1.70 19.06 -17.58
N GLY A 191 -2.99 18.98 -17.24
CA GLY A 191 -3.80 17.76 -17.29
C GLY A 191 -3.58 16.81 -16.10
N GLY A 192 -2.89 17.28 -15.05
CA GLY A 192 -2.66 16.51 -13.82
C GLY A 192 -3.84 16.53 -12.86
N GLN A 193 -3.68 15.85 -11.73
CA GLN A 193 -4.65 15.80 -10.63
C GLN A 193 -4.02 16.40 -9.36
N ALA A 194 -4.84 16.97 -8.49
CA ALA A 194 -4.41 17.50 -7.20
C ALA A 194 -5.17 16.80 -6.06
N TYR A 195 -4.43 16.43 -5.01
CA TYR A 195 -5.00 15.92 -3.77
C TYR A 195 -4.82 16.97 -2.68
N TYR A 196 -5.91 17.33 -2.01
CA TYR A 196 -5.89 18.18 -0.83
C TYR A 196 -6.13 17.33 0.41
N LEU A 197 -5.11 17.22 1.28
CA LEU A 197 -5.18 16.46 2.52
C LEU A 197 -5.57 17.38 3.67
N TYR A 198 -6.58 16.98 4.43
CA TYR A 198 -7.03 17.67 5.65
C TYR A 198 -7.31 16.66 6.76
N ASN A 199 -6.78 16.91 7.96
CA ASN A 199 -6.75 15.90 9.03
C ASN A 199 -8.01 15.88 9.91
N GLU A 200 -8.80 16.97 9.95
CA GLU A 200 -9.99 17.07 10.78
C GLU A 200 -11.23 16.63 10.01
N VAL A 201 -11.76 15.46 10.35
CA VAL A 201 -12.91 14.86 9.67
C VAL A 201 -14.18 15.67 9.91
N GLU A 202 -14.37 16.23 11.10
CA GLU A 202 -15.57 16.99 11.49
C GLU A 202 -15.75 18.27 10.67
N THR A 203 -14.65 18.94 10.32
CA THR A 203 -14.64 20.21 9.60
C THR A 203 -14.29 20.08 8.11
N ILE A 204 -14.14 18.86 7.59
CA ILE A 204 -13.75 18.59 6.19
C ILE A 204 -14.73 19.18 5.19
N GLN A 205 -16.03 19.26 5.54
CA GLN A 205 -17.04 19.87 4.68
C GLN A 205 -16.80 21.39 4.53
N ASN A 206 -16.42 22.08 5.59
CA ASN A 206 -16.10 23.51 5.56
C ASN A 206 -14.89 23.77 4.65
N GLN A 207 -13.87 22.90 4.69
CA GLN A 207 -12.72 23.01 3.80
C GLN A 207 -13.08 22.71 2.36
N TYR A 208 -13.97 21.75 2.11
CA TYR A 208 -14.49 21.48 0.77
C TYR A 208 -15.22 22.71 0.20
N ASP A 209 -16.10 23.32 0.98
CA ASP A 209 -16.89 24.49 0.56
C ASP A 209 -15.98 25.72 0.34
N ARG A 210 -14.92 25.86 1.16
CA ARG A 210 -13.89 26.89 0.97
C ARG A 210 -13.13 26.67 -0.36
N LEU A 211 -12.69 25.45 -0.64
CA LEU A 211 -11.99 25.12 -1.88
C LEU A 211 -12.89 25.28 -3.10
N ALA A 212 -14.17 24.93 -3.00
CA ALA A 212 -15.15 25.12 -4.05
C ALA A 212 -15.35 26.58 -4.42
N LYS A 213 -15.38 27.49 -3.41
CA LYS A 213 -15.42 28.94 -3.63
C LYS A 213 -14.12 29.50 -4.20
N LEU A 214 -12.98 28.92 -3.79
CA LEU A 214 -11.65 29.35 -4.25
C LEU A 214 -11.37 28.96 -5.69
N LEU A 215 -11.96 27.87 -6.16
CA LEU A 215 -11.70 27.22 -7.46
C LEU A 215 -13.02 26.94 -8.20
N PRO A 216 -13.81 27.97 -8.54
CA PRO A 216 -15.06 27.78 -9.25
C PRO A 216 -14.86 27.09 -10.60
N GLU A 217 -13.68 27.24 -11.21
CA GLU A 217 -13.31 26.61 -12.48
C GLU A 217 -13.32 25.08 -12.44
N LEU A 218 -13.26 24.48 -11.24
CA LEU A 218 -13.37 23.01 -11.06
C LEU A 218 -14.81 22.52 -11.09
N LEU A 219 -15.78 23.38 -10.82
CA LEU A 219 -17.20 23.05 -10.73
C LEU A 219 -17.93 23.27 -12.06
N GLU A 220 -17.36 24.03 -12.99
CA GLU A 220 -17.92 24.21 -14.32
C GLU A 220 -17.70 22.94 -15.17
N PRO A 221 -18.76 22.39 -15.80
CA PRO A 221 -18.60 21.32 -16.77
C PRO A 221 -17.75 21.89 -17.91
N ARG A 222 -16.56 21.31 -18.15
CA ARG A 222 -15.74 21.64 -19.31
C ARG A 222 -16.55 21.31 -20.56
N THR A 223 -17.19 22.32 -21.16
CA THR A 223 -17.76 22.27 -22.51
C THR A 223 -16.59 22.28 -23.52
N GLY A 224 -15.97 21.16 -23.68
CA GLY A 224 -14.97 20.91 -24.70
C GLY A 224 -15.00 19.44 -25.00
N THR A 225 -15.19 19.08 -26.25
CA THR A 225 -15.18 17.71 -26.75
C THR A 225 -13.84 17.07 -26.42
N VAL A 226 -13.76 16.36 -25.29
CA VAL A 226 -12.59 15.58 -24.92
C VAL A 226 -12.90 14.14 -25.29
N THR A 227 -12.38 13.73 -26.42
CA THR A 227 -12.17 12.32 -26.77
C THR A 227 -11.05 11.80 -25.84
N GLY A 228 -11.43 11.12 -24.75
CA GLY A 228 -10.48 10.57 -23.78
C GLY A 228 -10.98 10.74 -22.35
N GLY A 229 -11.56 9.68 -21.77
CA GLY A 229 -12.28 9.73 -20.50
C GLY A 229 -11.41 10.05 -19.30
N GLY A 230 -11.69 11.14 -18.65
CA GLY A 230 -11.19 11.48 -17.33
C GLY A 230 -12.21 12.39 -16.66
N LYS A 231 -13.11 11.82 -15.87
CA LYS A 231 -14.03 12.59 -15.03
C LYS A 231 -13.25 13.14 -13.84
N HIS A 232 -13.01 14.45 -13.81
CA HIS A 232 -12.54 15.15 -12.62
C HIS A 232 -13.65 15.16 -11.58
N LYS A 233 -13.61 14.22 -10.65
CA LYS A 233 -14.44 14.22 -9.45
C LYS A 233 -13.58 14.72 -8.30
N LEU A 234 -14.02 15.78 -7.61
CA LEU A 234 -13.68 15.99 -6.23
C LEU A 234 -14.29 14.79 -5.45
N HIS A 235 -13.47 13.79 -5.18
CA HIS A 235 -13.92 12.61 -4.44
C HIS A 235 -14.03 12.99 -2.98
N LYS A 236 -15.26 13.13 -2.51
CA LYS A 236 -15.59 12.99 -1.11
C LYS A 236 -15.37 11.52 -0.78
N SER A 237 -14.41 11.17 0.05
CA SER A 237 -14.36 9.83 0.64
C SER A 237 -15.55 9.73 1.59
N GLN A 238 -16.68 9.22 1.10
CA GLN A 238 -17.75 8.76 1.96
C GLN A 238 -17.22 7.53 2.71
N GLN A 239 -16.75 7.74 3.93
CA GLN A 239 -16.82 6.68 4.92
C GLN A 239 -18.31 6.49 5.22
N SER A 240 -18.86 5.36 4.76
CA SER A 240 -20.17 4.89 5.14
C SER A 240 -20.27 4.88 6.68
N GLN A 241 -21.18 5.68 7.20
CA GLN A 241 -21.71 5.53 8.54
C GLN A 241 -22.49 4.21 8.55
N ASP A 242 -21.85 3.15 8.96
CA ASP A 242 -22.51 1.96 9.47
C ASP A 242 -21.49 1.23 10.36
N GLY A 243 -21.77 1.22 11.65
CA GLY A 243 -21.04 0.41 12.63
C GLY A 243 -20.39 1.20 13.76
N ALA A 244 -21.22 1.75 14.64
CA ALA A 244 -20.81 2.07 16.00
C ALA A 244 -20.39 0.77 16.71
N GLY A 245 -19.09 0.55 16.79
CA GLY A 245 -18.45 -0.49 17.59
C GLY A 245 -17.24 0.12 18.27
N GLN A 246 -17.38 0.29 19.58
CA GLN A 246 -16.33 0.73 20.50
C GLN A 246 -15.02 -0.01 20.22
N LEU A 247 -13.97 0.72 19.93
CA LEU A 247 -12.61 0.30 20.14
C LEU A 247 -11.89 1.44 20.85
N GLU A 248 -11.95 1.39 22.17
CA GLU A 248 -10.93 1.98 23.04
C GLU A 248 -9.61 1.29 22.69
N GLY A 249 -8.67 2.06 22.19
CA GLY A 249 -7.31 1.64 21.89
C GLY A 249 -6.42 2.84 22.12
N GLU A 250 -5.76 2.86 23.26
CA GLU A 250 -4.80 3.86 23.73
C GLU A 250 -3.80 4.20 22.63
N CYS A 251 -3.79 5.47 22.21
CA CYS A 251 -2.68 6.08 21.52
C CYS A 251 -1.58 6.33 22.55
N HIS A 252 -0.51 5.53 22.52
CA HIS A 252 0.74 5.91 23.15
C HIS A 252 1.37 7.04 22.34
N GLU A 253 1.51 8.16 23.03
CA GLU A 253 2.36 9.28 22.65
C GLU A 253 3.82 8.80 22.55
N ASP A 254 4.40 8.95 21.36
CA ASP A 254 5.85 9.09 21.26
C ASP A 254 6.21 9.93 20.03
N HIS A 255 6.87 11.05 20.36
CA HIS A 255 7.58 11.98 19.50
C HIS A 255 6.79 12.98 18.67
N GLN A 256 6.43 14.06 19.37
CA GLN A 256 6.28 15.40 18.87
C GLN A 256 7.47 15.80 17.96
N GLN A 257 7.22 15.89 16.66
CA GLN A 257 7.70 17.02 15.89
C GLN A 257 6.48 17.66 15.25
N ALA A 258 6.18 18.83 15.75
CA ALA A 258 5.02 19.63 15.43
C ALA A 258 4.98 19.92 13.91
N ALA A 259 4.15 19.17 13.21
CA ALA A 259 3.59 19.67 11.97
C ALA A 259 2.46 20.62 12.36
N HIS A 260 2.63 21.90 12.10
CA HIS A 260 1.56 22.89 12.22
C HIS A 260 0.31 22.38 11.49
N PRO A 261 -0.91 22.55 12.04
CA PRO A 261 -2.15 22.01 11.47
C PRO A 261 -2.51 22.56 10.07
N ASP A 262 -1.74 23.49 9.53
CA ASP A 262 -2.03 24.23 8.31
C ASP A 262 -1.03 23.99 7.17
N THR A 263 -0.59 22.76 6.93
CA THR A 263 0.38 22.50 5.85
C THR A 263 -0.31 21.80 4.67
N ALA A 264 -0.41 22.48 3.53
CA ALA A 264 -0.86 21.89 2.28
C ALA A 264 0.34 21.19 1.56
N VAL A 265 0.20 19.90 1.27
CA VAL A 265 1.21 19.13 0.55
C VAL A 265 0.72 18.86 -0.88
N CYS A 266 1.36 19.46 -1.86
CA CYS A 266 1.13 19.18 -3.29
C CYS A 266 2.15 18.14 -3.77
N ARG A 267 1.71 16.94 -4.13
CA ARG A 267 2.59 15.91 -4.74
C ARG A 267 2.42 15.90 -6.25
N LYS A 268 3.53 15.94 -6.96
CA LYS A 268 3.58 15.63 -8.39
C LYS A 268 3.55 14.12 -8.58
N GLY A 269 2.58 13.61 -9.31
CA GLY A 269 2.59 12.27 -9.88
C GLY A 269 3.43 12.20 -11.16
#